data_053a19c9d73ef60a0d21ac7fa1ae62b8
#
_entry.id   053a19c9d73ef60a0d21ac7fa1ae62b8
#
_cell.length_a   1.000
_cell.length_b   1.000
_cell.length_c   1.000
_cell.angle_alpha   90.00
_cell.angle_beta   90.00
_cell.angle_gamma   90.00
#
_symmetry.space_group_name_H-M   'P 1'
#
loop_
_entity.id
_entity.type
_entity.pdbx_description
1 polymer ?
#
loop_
_entity_poly.entity_id
_entity_poly.type
_entity_poly.pdbx_seq_one_letter_code
_entity_poly.pdbx_strand_id
1 'polypeptide(L)'
;AASDVYKRQAGETAQCAKIFGVDPKVAFLSYSTLGSGKGEDVDKMRNAAAKAKAKYPDLPIEGELQFDAAVSPRVARTKCPGNPVAGHANTFIFPEISAGNIGYKIAQRLGNFEAYGPILLGLNAPINDLSRGCNAAEVYSMAIITAALA
;
A
#
# COMPACT_ATOMS: atom_id res chain seq x y z
N ALA A 1 14.78 1.81 -12.36
CA ALA A 1 14.31 3.16 -12.18
C ALA A 1 13.01 3.22 -11.36
N ALA A 2 11.83 3.63 -11.91
CA ALA A 2 10.61 3.76 -11.11
C ALA A 2 10.18 2.46 -10.40
N SER A 3 10.19 1.33 -11.10
CA SER A 3 9.85 0.03 -10.51
C SER A 3 10.73 -0.38 -9.32
N ASP A 4 11.97 0.13 -9.23
CA ASP A 4 12.86 -0.16 -8.10
C ASP A 4 12.48 0.64 -6.83
N VAL A 5 11.94 1.84 -7.00
CA VAL A 5 11.38 2.63 -5.89
C VAL A 5 10.16 1.92 -5.31
N TYR A 6 9.19 1.54 -6.14
CA TYR A 6 7.99 0.83 -5.69
C TYR A 6 8.28 -0.53 -5.06
N LYS A 7 9.27 -1.26 -5.57
CA LYS A 7 9.77 -2.48 -4.93
C LYS A 7 10.25 -2.24 -3.49
N ARG A 8 11.01 -1.16 -3.26
CA ARG A 8 11.47 -0.79 -1.91
C ARG A 8 10.30 -0.40 -1.02
N GLN A 9 9.37 0.42 -1.53
CA GLN A 9 8.17 0.80 -0.81
C GLN A 9 7.40 -0.40 -0.28
N ALA A 10 7.27 -1.48 -1.05
CA ALA A 10 6.57 -2.69 -0.62
C ALA A 10 7.19 -3.29 0.67
N GLY A 11 8.52 -3.41 0.71
CA GLY A 11 9.21 -3.94 1.90
C GLY A 11 9.10 -3.02 3.11
N GLU A 12 9.35 -1.73 2.93
CA GLU A 12 9.30 -0.73 4.00
C GLU A 12 7.88 -0.57 4.55
N THR A 13 6.87 -0.53 3.67
CA THR A 13 5.46 -0.43 4.08
C THR A 13 5.00 -1.71 4.80
N ALA A 14 5.41 -2.88 4.35
CA ALA A 14 5.10 -4.14 5.02
C ALA A 14 5.74 -4.21 6.42
N GLN A 15 6.97 -3.73 6.58
CA GLN A 15 7.60 -3.65 7.88
C GLN A 15 6.87 -2.67 8.81
N CYS A 16 6.48 -1.52 8.29
CA CYS A 16 5.68 -0.55 9.04
C CYS A 16 4.32 -1.16 9.46
N ALA A 17 3.63 -1.87 8.57
CA ALA A 17 2.37 -2.54 8.89
C ALA A 17 2.50 -3.52 10.06
N LYS A 18 3.61 -4.26 10.14
CA LYS A 18 3.88 -5.18 11.27
C LYS A 18 4.00 -4.47 12.62
N ILE A 19 4.52 -3.24 12.65
CA ILE A 19 4.60 -2.43 13.88
C ILE A 19 3.20 -2.13 14.43
N PHE A 20 2.21 -2.00 13.53
CA PHE A 20 0.80 -1.86 13.89
C PHE A 20 0.07 -3.19 14.12
N GLY A 21 0.79 -4.31 14.20
CA GLY A 21 0.19 -5.63 14.41
C GLY A 21 -0.53 -6.20 13.19
N VAL A 22 -0.33 -5.63 12.00
CA VAL A 22 -0.93 -6.09 10.75
C VAL A 22 -0.01 -7.12 10.11
N ASP A 23 -0.54 -8.30 9.76
CA ASP A 23 0.13 -9.27 8.91
C ASP A 23 0.01 -8.83 7.44
N PRO A 24 1.08 -8.30 6.81
CA PRO A 24 0.96 -7.59 5.54
C PRO A 24 0.70 -8.53 4.38
N LYS A 25 -0.33 -8.24 3.59
CA LYS A 25 -0.63 -8.80 2.27
C LYS A 25 -0.61 -7.65 1.27
N VAL A 26 0.46 -7.58 0.50
CA VAL A 26 0.80 -6.40 -0.30
C VAL A 26 0.22 -6.51 -1.71
N ALA A 27 -0.59 -5.52 -2.10
CA ALA A 27 -1.10 -5.40 -3.46
C ALA A 27 -0.50 -4.18 -4.17
N PHE A 28 0.08 -4.40 -5.35
CA PHE A 28 0.46 -3.34 -6.27
C PHE A 28 -0.73 -2.93 -7.11
N LEU A 29 -1.22 -1.72 -6.90
CA LEU A 29 -2.47 -1.25 -7.48
C LEU A 29 -2.31 -0.70 -8.91
N SER A 30 -3.30 -0.96 -9.72
CA SER A 30 -3.42 -0.48 -11.09
C SER A 30 -4.91 -0.45 -11.49
N TYR A 31 -5.22 0.13 -12.64
CA TYR A 31 -6.51 -0.08 -13.31
C TYR A 31 -6.61 -1.44 -14.02
N SER A 32 -5.52 -2.22 -14.01
CA SER A 32 -5.41 -3.57 -14.58
C SER A 32 -5.35 -4.62 -13.48
N THR A 33 -5.86 -5.81 -13.76
CA THR A 33 -5.72 -7.00 -12.93
C THR A 33 -5.08 -8.11 -13.75
N LEU A 34 -3.84 -8.48 -13.43
CA LEU A 34 -3.07 -9.59 -14.02
C LEU A 34 -3.14 -9.61 -15.56
N GLY A 35 -2.91 -8.45 -16.19
CA GLY A 35 -2.86 -8.32 -17.65
C GLY A 35 -4.19 -7.95 -18.31
N SER A 36 -5.25 -7.62 -17.57
CA SER A 36 -6.53 -7.21 -18.15
C SER A 36 -6.46 -5.86 -18.86
N GLY A 37 -5.51 -5.01 -18.50
CA GLY A 37 -5.23 -3.74 -19.14
C GLY A 37 -3.81 -3.68 -19.73
N LYS A 38 -3.56 -2.68 -20.56
CA LYS A 38 -2.25 -2.42 -21.18
C LYS A 38 -1.87 -0.95 -21.04
N GLY A 39 -0.59 -0.66 -20.91
CA GLY A 39 -0.05 0.70 -20.84
C GLY A 39 1.19 0.77 -19.94
N GLU A 40 1.92 1.86 -20.05
CA GLU A 40 3.18 2.07 -19.33
C GLU A 40 3.00 2.00 -17.80
N ASP A 41 1.89 2.54 -17.27
CA ASP A 41 1.60 2.48 -15.85
C ASP A 41 1.28 1.06 -15.37
N VAL A 42 0.61 0.26 -16.19
CA VAL A 42 0.37 -1.17 -15.92
C VAL A 42 1.69 -1.92 -15.87
N ASP A 43 2.54 -1.73 -16.87
CA ASP A 43 3.85 -2.38 -16.97
C ASP A 43 4.77 -1.96 -15.80
N LYS A 44 4.72 -0.70 -15.41
CA LYS A 44 5.44 -0.18 -14.23
C LYS A 44 5.07 -0.95 -12.97
N MET A 45 3.77 -1.09 -12.68
CA MET A 45 3.29 -1.76 -11.46
C MET A 45 3.51 -3.27 -11.51
N ARG A 46 3.30 -3.90 -12.66
CA ARG A 46 3.61 -5.33 -12.90
C ARG A 46 5.08 -5.64 -12.65
N ASN A 47 5.97 -4.85 -13.25
CA ASN A 47 7.41 -5.01 -13.10
C ASN A 47 7.86 -4.75 -11.65
N ALA A 48 7.24 -3.78 -10.97
CA ALA A 48 7.52 -3.50 -9.57
C ALA A 48 7.11 -4.66 -8.67
N ALA A 49 5.92 -5.24 -8.88
CA ALA A 49 5.45 -6.42 -8.16
C ALA A 49 6.37 -7.63 -8.37
N ALA A 50 6.77 -7.91 -9.60
CA ALA A 50 7.69 -9.00 -9.92
C ALA A 50 9.04 -8.82 -9.20
N LYS A 51 9.62 -7.63 -9.24
CA LYS A 51 10.87 -7.30 -8.52
C LYS A 51 10.72 -7.40 -7.01
N ALA A 52 9.55 -7.01 -6.46
CA ALA A 52 9.29 -7.09 -5.04
C ALA A 52 9.16 -8.55 -4.58
N LYS A 53 8.44 -9.39 -5.30
CA LYS A 53 8.36 -10.83 -5.05
C LYS A 53 9.75 -11.50 -5.04
N ALA A 54 10.59 -11.15 -6.00
CA ALA A 54 11.95 -11.68 -6.07
C ALA A 54 12.84 -11.23 -4.90
N LYS A 55 12.65 -10.01 -4.40
CA LYS A 55 13.44 -9.46 -3.29
C LYS A 55 12.95 -9.91 -1.92
N TYR A 56 11.66 -10.12 -1.77
CA TYR A 56 11.00 -10.44 -0.49
C TYR A 56 10.17 -11.73 -0.65
N PRO A 57 10.81 -12.90 -0.81
CA PRO A 57 10.11 -14.16 -1.12
C PRO A 57 9.13 -14.61 -0.03
N ASP A 58 9.37 -14.21 1.23
CA ASP A 58 8.52 -14.57 2.38
C ASP A 58 7.34 -13.60 2.59
N LEU A 59 7.28 -12.51 1.81
CA LEU A 59 6.21 -11.53 1.92
C LEU A 59 5.12 -11.83 0.88
N PRO A 60 3.86 -12.01 1.31
CA PRO A 60 2.74 -12.16 0.38
C PRO A 60 2.54 -10.89 -0.46
N ILE A 61 2.94 -10.93 -1.71
CA ILE A 61 2.88 -9.81 -2.66
C ILE A 61 2.14 -10.24 -3.90
N GLU A 62 1.24 -9.39 -4.41
CA GLU A 62 0.62 -9.58 -5.71
C GLU A 62 0.46 -8.25 -6.46
N GLY A 63 0.39 -8.33 -7.77
CA GLY A 63 0.14 -7.20 -8.69
C GLY A 63 0.57 -7.51 -10.13
N GLU A 64 0.05 -6.74 -11.04
CA GLU A 64 -0.82 -5.57 -10.77
C GLU A 64 -2.28 -6.01 -10.51
N LEU A 65 -2.95 -5.34 -9.58
CA LEU A 65 -4.34 -5.61 -9.23
C LEU A 65 -5.17 -4.32 -9.24
N GLN A 66 -6.42 -4.41 -9.70
CA GLN A 66 -7.42 -3.39 -9.40
C GLN A 66 -7.78 -3.44 -7.92
N PHE A 67 -8.18 -2.30 -7.35
CA PHE A 67 -8.47 -2.21 -5.91
C PHE A 67 -9.59 -3.17 -5.48
N ASP A 68 -10.67 -3.29 -6.28
CA ASP A 68 -11.77 -4.22 -6.00
C ASP A 68 -11.31 -5.70 -5.99
N ALA A 69 -10.41 -6.07 -6.90
CA ALA A 69 -9.81 -7.40 -6.91
C ALA A 69 -8.87 -7.63 -5.72
N ALA A 70 -8.18 -6.58 -5.26
CA ALA A 70 -7.28 -6.67 -4.11
C ALA A 70 -8.04 -6.91 -2.79
N VAL A 71 -9.23 -6.29 -2.59
CA VAL A 71 -9.90 -6.28 -1.27
C VAL A 71 -11.17 -7.15 -1.21
N SER A 72 -11.79 -7.48 -2.34
CA SER A 72 -13.05 -8.22 -2.36
C SER A 72 -12.84 -9.70 -2.69
N PRO A 73 -13.08 -10.63 -1.73
CA PRO A 73 -12.97 -12.07 -2.00
C PRO A 73 -13.88 -12.53 -3.15
N ARG A 74 -15.04 -11.90 -3.30
CA ARG A 74 -15.98 -12.22 -4.41
C ARG A 74 -15.37 -11.86 -5.76
N VAL A 75 -14.80 -10.67 -5.88
CA VAL A 75 -14.17 -10.19 -7.11
C VAL A 75 -12.91 -11.00 -7.43
N ALA A 76 -12.10 -11.27 -6.41
CA ALA A 76 -10.88 -12.06 -6.54
C ALA A 76 -11.15 -13.48 -7.06
N ARG A 77 -12.21 -14.15 -6.60
CA ARG A 77 -12.59 -15.48 -7.13
C ARG A 77 -12.82 -15.48 -8.63
N THR A 78 -13.31 -14.38 -9.18
CA THR A 78 -13.58 -14.26 -10.62
C THR A 78 -12.34 -13.80 -11.41
N LYS A 79 -11.64 -12.76 -10.91
CA LYS A 79 -10.52 -12.13 -11.63
C LYS A 79 -9.17 -12.80 -11.38
N CYS A 80 -8.98 -13.43 -10.21
CA CYS A 80 -7.71 -13.98 -9.74
C CYS A 80 -7.92 -15.30 -9.00
N PRO A 81 -8.53 -16.34 -9.59
CA PRO A 81 -8.86 -17.58 -8.88
C PRO A 81 -7.61 -18.23 -8.27
N GLY A 82 -7.68 -18.59 -7.00
CA GLY A 82 -6.57 -19.24 -6.27
C GLY A 82 -5.44 -18.32 -5.83
N ASN A 83 -5.53 -17.00 -6.07
CA ASN A 83 -4.48 -16.08 -5.66
C ASN A 83 -4.52 -15.85 -4.13
N PRO A 84 -3.39 -15.98 -3.40
CA PRO A 84 -3.38 -15.92 -1.94
C PRO A 84 -3.48 -14.49 -1.38
N VAL A 85 -3.23 -13.47 -2.19
CA VAL A 85 -3.26 -12.04 -1.80
C VAL A 85 -4.56 -11.38 -2.25
N ALA A 86 -4.98 -11.64 -3.49
CA ALA A 86 -6.20 -11.04 -4.05
C ALA A 86 -7.43 -11.38 -3.19
N GLY A 87 -8.23 -10.37 -2.92
CA GLY A 87 -9.40 -10.45 -2.04
C GLY A 87 -9.11 -10.31 -0.54
N HIS A 88 -7.83 -10.28 -0.16
CA HIS A 88 -7.38 -10.24 1.25
C HIS A 88 -6.26 -9.23 1.48
N ALA A 89 -5.93 -8.41 0.49
CA ALA A 89 -4.88 -7.40 0.62
C ALA A 89 -5.25 -6.35 1.66
N ASN A 90 -4.25 -5.94 2.45
CA ASN A 90 -4.36 -4.95 3.50
C ASN A 90 -3.23 -3.92 3.48
N THR A 91 -2.32 -4.05 2.53
CA THR A 91 -1.19 -3.15 2.31
C THR A 91 -1.13 -2.82 0.81
N PHE A 92 -1.18 -1.53 0.46
CA PHE A 92 -1.39 -1.11 -0.93
C PHE A 92 -0.27 -0.21 -1.42
N ILE A 93 0.33 -0.58 -2.57
CA ILE A 93 1.30 0.24 -3.28
C ILE A 93 0.59 0.91 -4.44
N PHE A 94 0.42 2.21 -4.35
CA PHE A 94 -0.24 3.03 -5.37
C PHE A 94 0.71 3.36 -6.53
N PRO A 95 0.18 3.52 -7.77
CA PRO A 95 1.00 3.75 -8.95
C PRO A 95 1.69 5.13 -9.00
N GLU A 96 1.19 6.08 -8.20
CA GLU A 96 1.74 7.43 -8.06
C GLU A 96 1.08 8.16 -6.87
N ILE A 97 1.63 9.32 -6.52
CA ILE A 97 1.26 10.05 -5.30
C ILE A 97 -0.17 10.63 -5.35
N SER A 98 -0.67 11.05 -6.51
CA SER A 98 -2.02 11.61 -6.61
C SER A 98 -3.07 10.53 -6.36
N ALA A 99 -2.90 9.34 -6.94
CA ALA A 99 -3.79 8.20 -6.68
C ALA A 99 -3.81 7.82 -5.20
N GLY A 100 -2.65 7.75 -4.55
CA GLY A 100 -2.56 7.48 -3.12
C GLY A 100 -3.20 8.57 -2.26
N ASN A 101 -2.88 9.83 -2.55
CA ASN A 101 -3.42 10.97 -1.80
C ASN A 101 -4.94 11.10 -1.91
N ILE A 102 -5.49 10.96 -3.12
CA ILE A 102 -6.93 10.98 -3.35
C ILE A 102 -7.59 9.77 -2.67
N GLY A 103 -7.01 8.58 -2.86
CA GLY A 103 -7.57 7.32 -2.34
C GLY A 103 -7.74 7.34 -0.82
N TYR A 104 -6.70 7.69 -0.06
CA TYR A 104 -6.81 7.71 1.39
C TYR A 104 -7.78 8.78 1.89
N LYS A 105 -7.86 9.96 1.23
CA LYS A 105 -8.79 11.02 1.59
C LYS A 105 -10.24 10.62 1.34
N ILE A 106 -10.52 9.91 0.25
CA ILE A 106 -11.85 9.35 -0.02
C ILE A 106 -12.23 8.35 1.09
N ALA A 107 -11.33 7.42 1.42
CA ALA A 107 -11.55 6.46 2.49
C ALA A 107 -11.84 7.16 3.83
N GLN A 108 -11.02 8.13 4.20
CA GLN A 108 -11.18 8.90 5.43
C GLN A 108 -12.50 9.69 5.47
N ARG A 109 -12.79 10.46 4.42
CA ARG A 109 -13.91 11.43 4.44
C ARG A 109 -15.27 10.82 4.10
N LEU A 110 -15.32 9.84 3.22
CA LEU A 110 -16.55 9.17 2.79
C LEU A 110 -16.71 7.77 3.40
N GLY A 111 -15.60 7.07 3.61
CA GLY A 111 -15.61 5.74 4.21
C GLY A 111 -15.57 5.72 5.74
N ASN A 112 -15.42 6.88 6.37
CA ASN A 112 -15.32 7.03 7.83
C ASN A 112 -14.18 6.22 8.46
N PHE A 113 -13.08 6.06 7.71
CA PHE A 113 -11.86 5.46 8.24
C PHE A 113 -11.04 6.49 9.01
N GLU A 114 -10.38 6.05 10.08
CA GLU A 114 -9.34 6.85 10.72
C GLU A 114 -8.09 6.88 9.85
N ALA A 115 -7.41 8.03 9.78
CA ALA A 115 -6.19 8.19 9.02
C ALA A 115 -5.07 8.70 9.91
N TYR A 116 -3.99 7.96 9.98
CA TYR A 116 -2.77 8.30 10.71
C TYR A 116 -1.61 8.43 9.73
N GLY A 117 -1.05 9.63 9.63
CA GLY A 117 0.03 9.90 8.69
C GLY A 117 0.05 11.36 8.20
N PRO A 118 0.98 11.67 7.28
CA PRO A 118 1.88 10.72 6.60
C PRO A 118 3.00 10.19 7.50
N ILE A 119 3.32 8.91 7.35
CA ILE A 119 4.48 8.26 7.97
C ILE A 119 5.58 8.19 6.92
N LEU A 120 6.70 8.84 7.19
CA LEU A 120 7.85 8.83 6.28
C LEU A 120 8.71 7.60 6.51
N LEU A 121 8.85 6.77 5.49
CA LEU A 121 9.60 5.51 5.54
C LEU A 121 10.95 5.64 4.83
N GLY A 122 11.91 4.78 5.21
CA GLY A 122 13.23 4.73 4.60
C GLY A 122 14.19 5.82 5.06
N LEU A 123 13.89 6.50 6.16
CA LEU A 123 14.77 7.45 6.81
C LEU A 123 15.66 6.77 7.88
N ASN A 124 16.79 7.38 8.21
CA ASN A 124 17.70 6.87 9.25
C ASN A 124 17.19 7.12 10.68
N ALA A 125 16.19 7.97 10.83
CA ALA A 125 15.52 8.24 12.08
C ALA A 125 14.04 8.54 11.80
N PRO A 126 13.13 8.24 12.74
CA PRO A 126 11.70 8.49 12.54
C PRO A 126 11.42 9.99 12.58
N ILE A 127 10.99 10.51 11.44
CA ILE A 127 10.54 11.88 11.26
C ILE A 127 9.23 11.78 10.47
N ASN A 128 8.15 12.30 11.04
CA ASN A 128 6.85 12.29 10.39
C ASN A 128 6.31 13.71 10.25
N ASP A 129 5.44 13.89 9.26
CA ASP A 129 4.76 15.15 8.99
C ASP A 129 3.29 15.06 9.44
N LEU A 130 2.63 16.20 9.51
CA LEU A 130 1.22 16.32 9.84
C LEU A 130 0.51 17.18 8.79
N SER A 131 -0.73 16.82 8.47
CA SER A 131 -1.57 17.65 7.63
C SER A 131 -1.83 18.99 8.31
N ARG A 132 -1.86 20.09 7.54
CA ARG A 132 -2.25 21.43 8.03
C ARG A 132 -3.67 21.48 8.61
N GLY A 133 -4.49 20.48 8.32
CA GLY A 133 -5.84 20.33 8.86
C GLY A 133 -5.95 19.30 9.99
N CYS A 134 -4.84 18.91 10.63
CA CYS A 134 -4.86 17.96 11.73
C CYS A 134 -5.44 18.55 13.00
N ASN A 135 -6.04 17.71 13.81
CA ASN A 135 -6.54 18.03 15.14
C ASN A 135 -5.57 17.54 16.25
N ALA A 136 -5.85 17.90 17.50
CA ALA A 136 -4.98 17.55 18.63
C ALA A 136 -4.84 16.04 18.86
N ALA A 137 -5.90 15.25 18.57
CA ALA A 137 -5.84 13.80 18.70
C ALA A 137 -4.94 13.17 17.64
N GLU A 138 -4.96 13.69 16.41
CA GLU A 138 -4.05 13.26 15.34
C GLU A 138 -2.59 13.58 15.68
N VAL A 139 -2.31 14.77 16.25
CA VAL A 139 -0.96 15.14 16.73
C VAL A 139 -0.48 14.17 17.81
N TYR A 140 -1.34 13.88 18.81
CA TYR A 140 -1.02 12.95 19.88
C TYR A 140 -0.72 11.53 19.34
N SER A 141 -1.58 11.03 18.48
CA SER A 141 -1.38 9.70 17.85
C SER A 141 -0.09 9.64 17.04
N MET A 142 0.23 10.69 16.26
CA MET A 142 1.47 10.73 15.49
C MET A 142 2.71 10.81 16.35
N ALA A 143 2.65 11.46 17.51
CA ALA A 143 3.77 11.46 18.48
C ALA A 143 4.05 10.05 19.01
N ILE A 144 3.00 9.28 19.36
CA ILE A 144 3.12 7.88 19.79
C ILE A 144 3.68 7.01 18.68
N ILE A 145 3.15 7.15 17.46
CA ILE A 145 3.61 6.38 16.29
C ILE A 145 5.09 6.67 16.02
N THR A 146 5.49 7.94 16.04
CA THR A 146 6.87 8.33 15.79
C THR A 146 7.81 7.74 16.86
N ALA A 147 7.40 7.72 18.12
CA ALA A 147 8.16 7.11 19.20
C ALA A 147 8.23 5.57 19.04
N ALA A 148 7.20 4.93 18.55
CA ALA A 148 7.19 3.48 18.32
C ALA A 148 8.04 3.04 17.12
N LEU A 149 8.38 3.97 16.23
CA LEU A 149 9.26 3.74 15.07
C LEU A 149 10.75 3.96 15.40
N ALA A 150 11.05 4.53 16.57
CA ALA A 150 12.43 4.79 17.03
C ALA A 150 13.07 3.54 17.62
#